data_dad6adaaff67f90dcc6ffb4d2615c367
#
_entry.id   dad6adaaff67f90dcc6ffb4d2615c367
#
_cell.length_a   1.000
_cell.length_b   1.000
_cell.length_c   1.000
_cell.angle_alpha   90.00
_cell.angle_beta   90.00
_cell.angle_gamma   90.00
#
_symmetry.space_group_name_H-M   'P 1'
#
loop_
_entity.id
_entity.type
_entity.pdbx_description
1 polymer ?
#
loop_
_entity_poly.entity_id
_entity_poly.type
_entity_poly.pdbx_seq_one_letter_code
_entity_poly.pdbx_strand_id
1 'polypeptide(L)'
;MKLTTTALLTLAAHLSLTSAGPAPTAAEECGPLGVMSSTDAATKAGISPADIRKCKEHPLSLVSPRDTAADATDATVFARDCWWGDNYGCTDGYCWEKCNPEKGHWCWTAWGDGFGDWRKCKGKGECEPVKNAACGQGNCEKCGCSC
;
A
#
# COMPACT_ATOMS: atom_id res chain seq x y z
N MET A 1 -14.78 -30.14 70.51
CA MET A 1 -15.63 -29.40 69.58
C MET A 1 -14.73 -28.40 68.82
N LYS A 2 -14.43 -28.69 67.54
CA LYS A 2 -13.62 -27.77 66.68
C LYS A 2 -14.53 -27.30 65.56
N LEU A 3 -14.85 -26.01 65.54
CA LEU A 3 -15.53 -25.34 64.45
C LEU A 3 -14.50 -25.01 63.38
N THR A 4 -14.70 -25.52 62.19
CA THR A 4 -13.98 -25.14 60.99
C THR A 4 -14.78 -24.08 60.25
N THR A 5 -14.24 -22.87 60.16
CA THR A 5 -14.82 -21.74 59.40
C THR A 5 -14.36 -21.83 57.96
N THR A 6 -15.27 -22.14 57.04
CA THR A 6 -14.96 -22.17 55.60
C THR A 6 -15.15 -20.76 55.04
N ALA A 7 -14.07 -20.12 54.60
CA ALA A 7 -14.11 -18.83 53.92
C ALA A 7 -14.44 -19.03 52.46
N LEU A 8 -15.59 -18.52 51.99
CA LEU A 8 -15.92 -18.41 50.57
C LEU A 8 -15.18 -17.22 49.99
N LEU A 9 -14.21 -17.49 49.09
CA LEU A 9 -13.65 -16.45 48.22
C LEU A 9 -14.59 -16.28 47.02
N THR A 10 -15.28 -15.15 46.93
CA THR A 10 -16.03 -14.71 45.77
C THR A 10 -15.09 -14.03 44.78
N LEU A 11 -14.78 -14.71 43.67
CA LEU A 11 -13.98 -14.19 42.54
C LEU A 11 -14.89 -13.28 41.70
N ALA A 12 -14.80 -11.97 41.86
CA ALA A 12 -15.49 -11.01 41.01
C ALA A 12 -14.74 -10.87 39.68
N ALA A 13 -15.28 -11.49 38.62
CA ALA A 13 -14.77 -11.32 37.26
C ALA A 13 -15.22 -9.93 36.76
N HIS A 14 -14.29 -8.99 36.67
CA HIS A 14 -14.49 -7.72 35.98
C HIS A 14 -14.43 -7.94 34.46
N LEU A 15 -15.59 -8.00 33.80
CA LEU A 15 -15.67 -7.88 32.36
C LEU A 15 -15.37 -6.43 31.96
N SER A 16 -14.16 -6.17 31.49
CA SER A 16 -13.83 -4.90 30.87
C SER A 16 -14.47 -4.87 29.47
N LEU A 17 -15.57 -4.13 29.31
CA LEU A 17 -16.08 -3.79 27.96
C LEU A 17 -15.08 -2.82 27.33
N THR A 18 -14.23 -3.34 26.44
CA THR A 18 -13.46 -2.50 25.52
C THR A 18 -14.45 -1.95 24.49
N SER A 19 -14.81 -0.68 24.63
CA SER A 19 -15.56 0.05 23.60
C SER A 19 -14.67 0.15 22.37
N ALA A 20 -14.98 -0.63 21.33
CA ALA A 20 -14.37 -0.44 20.02
C ALA A 20 -14.85 0.91 19.47
N GLY A 21 -13.94 1.86 19.32
CA GLY A 21 -14.22 3.13 18.65
C GLY A 21 -14.66 2.88 17.20
N PRO A 22 -15.26 3.88 16.52
CA PRO A 22 -15.60 3.77 15.10
C PRO A 22 -14.36 3.41 14.30
N ALA A 23 -14.53 2.52 13.31
CA ALA A 23 -13.44 2.15 12.41
C ALA A 23 -12.94 3.40 11.67
N PRO A 24 -11.62 3.53 11.45
CA PRO A 24 -11.07 4.67 10.73
C PRO A 24 -11.65 4.74 9.31
N THR A 25 -11.87 5.94 8.82
CA THR A 25 -12.29 6.18 7.45
C THR A 25 -11.14 5.90 6.48
N ALA A 26 -11.45 5.63 5.20
CA ALA A 26 -10.42 5.42 4.18
C ALA A 26 -9.47 6.63 4.05
N ALA A 27 -9.95 7.84 4.29
CA ALA A 27 -9.11 9.04 4.29
C ALA A 27 -8.12 9.07 5.47
N GLU A 28 -8.54 8.64 6.64
CA GLU A 28 -7.67 8.52 7.82
C GLU A 28 -6.65 7.40 7.66
N GLU A 29 -7.04 6.26 7.07
CA GLU A 29 -6.13 5.14 6.81
C GLU A 29 -5.06 5.49 5.78
N CYS A 30 -5.43 6.18 4.70
CA CYS A 30 -4.53 6.49 3.59
C CYS A 30 -3.69 7.76 3.83
N GLY A 31 -4.22 8.72 4.57
CA GLY A 31 -3.50 9.96 4.85
C GLY A 31 -2.92 10.60 3.59
N PRO A 32 -1.61 10.90 3.55
CA PRO A 32 -0.97 11.52 2.39
C PRO A 32 -0.90 10.62 1.15
N LEU A 33 -1.14 9.31 1.27
CA LEU A 33 -1.26 8.41 0.12
C LEU A 33 -2.53 8.64 -0.69
N GLY A 34 -3.49 9.40 -0.17
CA GLY A 34 -4.76 9.68 -0.82
C GLY A 34 -5.64 8.44 -1.00
N VAL A 35 -6.93 8.65 -1.14
CA VAL A 35 -7.90 7.56 -1.37
C VAL A 35 -7.98 7.26 -2.86
N MET A 36 -8.03 5.97 -3.21
CA MET A 36 -8.22 5.53 -4.59
C MET A 36 -9.65 5.82 -5.04
N SER A 37 -9.82 6.64 -6.06
CA SER A 37 -11.14 7.12 -6.54
C SER A 37 -11.51 6.66 -7.96
N SER A 38 -10.73 5.77 -8.55
CA SER A 38 -10.84 5.41 -9.98
C SER A 38 -11.85 4.29 -10.27
N THR A 39 -13.07 4.44 -9.78
CA THR A 39 -14.13 3.44 -9.99
C THR A 39 -14.51 3.23 -11.45
N ASP A 40 -14.55 4.29 -12.27
CA ASP A 40 -14.98 4.20 -13.68
C ASP A 40 -13.97 3.44 -14.55
N ALA A 41 -12.67 3.71 -14.37
CA ALA A 41 -11.61 3.02 -15.10
C ALA A 41 -11.50 1.54 -14.69
N ALA A 42 -11.58 1.26 -13.40
CA ALA A 42 -11.59 -0.11 -12.87
C ALA A 42 -12.82 -0.90 -13.35
N THR A 43 -13.99 -0.29 -13.36
CA THR A 43 -15.22 -0.91 -13.88
C THR A 43 -15.10 -1.22 -15.37
N LYS A 44 -14.49 -0.33 -16.17
CA LYS A 44 -14.19 -0.59 -17.58
C LYS A 44 -13.21 -1.75 -17.77
N ALA A 45 -12.25 -1.92 -16.87
CA ALA A 45 -11.32 -3.04 -16.85
C ALA A 45 -11.95 -4.33 -16.30
N GLY A 46 -13.21 -4.31 -15.87
CA GLY A 46 -13.88 -5.47 -15.30
C GLY A 46 -13.46 -5.79 -13.86
N ILE A 47 -12.82 -4.85 -13.17
CA ILE A 47 -12.37 -5.02 -11.78
C ILE A 47 -13.53 -4.73 -10.83
N SER A 48 -13.79 -5.66 -9.91
CA SER A 48 -14.79 -5.46 -8.86
C SER A 48 -14.39 -4.32 -7.93
N PRO A 49 -15.33 -3.46 -7.51
CA PRO A 49 -15.04 -2.42 -6.51
C PRO A 49 -14.43 -2.94 -5.21
N ALA A 50 -14.73 -4.20 -4.84
CA ALA A 50 -14.16 -4.84 -3.66
C ALA A 50 -12.67 -5.20 -3.80
N ASP A 51 -12.19 -5.32 -5.05
CA ASP A 51 -10.81 -5.68 -5.37
C ASP A 51 -9.93 -4.45 -5.63
N ILE A 52 -10.52 -3.25 -5.56
CA ILE A 52 -9.78 -1.99 -5.70
C ILE A 52 -9.09 -1.67 -4.37
N ARG A 53 -7.79 -1.39 -4.40
CA ARG A 53 -7.05 -0.97 -3.20
C ARG A 53 -7.60 0.34 -2.63
N LYS A 54 -7.49 0.51 -1.32
CA LYS A 54 -7.99 1.71 -0.64
C LYS A 54 -7.19 2.97 -0.99
N CYS A 55 -5.85 2.86 -0.95
CA CYS A 55 -4.97 4.02 -1.10
C CYS A 55 -4.41 4.12 -2.51
N LYS A 56 -4.39 5.34 -3.02
CA LYS A 56 -3.99 5.67 -4.38
C LYS A 56 -2.51 5.47 -4.62
N GLU A 57 -1.69 6.11 -3.78
CA GLU A 57 -0.25 6.11 -3.94
C GLU A 57 0.40 4.87 -3.32
N HIS A 58 1.60 4.53 -3.81
CA HIS A 58 2.37 3.42 -3.27
C HIS A 58 2.94 3.78 -1.89
N PRO A 59 2.99 2.84 -0.92
CA PRO A 59 3.53 3.13 0.42
C PRO A 59 4.92 3.74 0.41
N LEU A 60 5.79 3.29 -0.50
CA LEU A 60 7.15 3.81 -0.64
C LEU A 60 7.23 5.18 -1.35
N SER A 61 6.12 5.74 -1.81
CA SER A 61 6.10 7.08 -2.39
C SER A 61 6.36 8.17 -1.35
N LEU A 62 6.14 7.87 -0.07
CA LEU A 62 6.35 8.78 1.05
C LEU A 62 7.74 8.64 1.68
N VAL A 63 8.45 7.56 1.38
CA VAL A 63 9.81 7.30 1.89
C VAL A 63 10.81 7.59 0.77
N SER A 64 11.26 8.83 0.67
CA SER A 64 12.35 9.14 -0.23
C SER A 64 13.69 8.82 0.43
N PRO A 65 14.65 8.18 -0.28
CA PRO A 65 16.00 7.98 0.24
C PRO A 65 16.80 9.27 0.44
N ARG A 66 16.21 10.44 0.19
CA ARG A 66 16.86 11.75 0.26
C ARG A 66 16.49 12.61 1.45
N ASP A 67 15.87 12.05 2.50
CA ASP A 67 15.55 12.83 3.71
C ASP A 67 16.78 13.15 4.59
N THR A 68 17.94 13.41 3.97
CA THR A 68 19.09 14.02 4.65
C THR A 68 19.39 15.45 4.19
N ALA A 69 18.50 16.08 3.42
CA ALA A 69 18.63 17.49 3.06
C ALA A 69 17.39 18.27 3.50
N ALA A 70 17.60 19.10 4.52
CA ALA A 70 16.62 20.04 5.05
C ALA A 70 16.10 20.98 3.97
N ASP A 71 14.83 20.89 3.66
CA ASP A 71 13.86 21.96 3.41
C ASP A 71 12.59 21.40 2.74
N ALA A 72 11.72 20.78 3.53
CA ALA A 72 10.47 20.22 3.03
C ALA A 72 9.32 21.21 3.30
N THR A 73 9.20 22.25 2.49
CA THR A 73 8.03 23.15 2.49
C THR A 73 7.06 22.90 1.34
N ASP A 74 7.28 21.87 0.51
CA ASP A 74 6.31 21.47 -0.51
C ASP A 74 6.28 19.95 -0.60
N ALA A 75 5.09 19.35 -0.37
CA ALA A 75 4.84 17.94 -0.56
C ALA A 75 4.76 17.62 -2.06
N THR A 76 5.85 17.87 -2.75
CA THR A 76 6.00 17.48 -4.14
C THR A 76 6.17 15.97 -4.21
N VAL A 77 5.30 15.35 -4.98
CA VAL A 77 5.40 13.95 -5.40
C VAL A 77 6.84 13.69 -5.84
N PHE A 78 7.57 12.90 -5.06
CA PHE A 78 9.00 12.68 -5.28
C PHE A 78 9.23 12.09 -6.67
N ALA A 79 9.97 12.85 -7.49
CA ALA A 79 10.50 12.37 -8.76
C ALA A 79 11.40 11.16 -8.48
N ARG A 80 11.04 10.00 -9.01
CA ARG A 80 11.89 8.82 -8.94
C ARG A 80 12.95 8.92 -10.01
N ASP A 81 14.17 8.50 -9.67
CA ASP A 81 15.24 8.44 -10.65
C ASP A 81 14.91 7.40 -11.74
N CYS A 82 15.27 7.69 -12.99
CA CYS A 82 15.15 6.74 -14.08
C CYS A 82 16.00 5.51 -13.82
N TRP A 83 15.50 4.35 -14.22
CA TRP A 83 16.20 3.08 -14.07
C TRP A 83 16.66 2.52 -15.41
N TRP A 84 17.97 2.33 -15.55
CA TRP A 84 18.59 1.86 -16.80
C TRP A 84 19.04 0.39 -16.76
N GLY A 85 18.84 -0.28 -15.62
CA GLY A 85 19.14 -1.70 -15.43
C GLY A 85 18.05 -2.65 -15.94
N ASP A 86 17.68 -3.62 -15.13
CA ASP A 86 16.68 -4.64 -15.43
C ASP A 86 15.31 -4.09 -15.83
N ASN A 87 14.50 -4.90 -16.50
CA ASN A 87 13.15 -4.52 -16.94
C ASN A 87 12.11 -4.63 -15.80
N TYR A 88 12.38 -5.41 -14.80
CA TYR A 88 11.53 -5.58 -13.59
C TYR A 88 12.39 -5.99 -12.40
N GLY A 89 11.87 -5.82 -11.22
CA GLY A 89 12.58 -6.19 -10.00
C GLY A 89 11.75 -6.13 -8.75
N CYS A 90 12.41 -6.46 -7.64
CA CYS A 90 11.86 -6.41 -6.28
C CYS A 90 12.72 -5.45 -5.45
N THR A 91 12.09 -4.41 -4.91
CA THR A 91 12.76 -3.42 -4.06
C THR A 91 11.88 -3.15 -2.85
N ASP A 92 12.46 -3.20 -1.67
CA ASP A 92 11.78 -2.99 -0.38
C ASP A 92 10.48 -3.79 -0.23
N GLY A 93 10.48 -5.02 -0.75
CA GLY A 93 9.37 -5.94 -0.65
C GLY A 93 8.25 -5.73 -1.67
N TYR A 94 8.46 -4.89 -2.70
CA TYR A 94 7.48 -4.61 -3.74
C TYR A 94 8.03 -4.78 -5.14
N CYS A 95 7.18 -5.24 -6.04
CA CYS A 95 7.50 -5.41 -7.44
C CYS A 95 7.36 -4.11 -8.23
N TRP A 96 8.30 -3.90 -9.15
CA TRP A 96 8.26 -2.83 -10.12
C TRP A 96 8.60 -3.36 -11.52
N GLU A 97 8.18 -2.63 -12.56
CA GLU A 97 8.51 -2.92 -13.95
C GLU A 97 8.74 -1.65 -14.75
N LYS A 98 9.52 -1.76 -15.84
CA LYS A 98 9.67 -0.68 -16.79
C LYS A 98 8.44 -0.57 -17.69
N CYS A 99 7.90 0.62 -17.76
CA CYS A 99 6.80 0.96 -18.67
C CYS A 99 7.29 1.69 -19.92
N ASN A 100 8.47 2.31 -19.87
CA ASN A 100 9.17 2.85 -21.02
C ASN A 100 10.68 2.57 -20.89
N PRO A 101 11.15 1.43 -21.39
CA PRO A 101 12.55 1.04 -21.27
C PRO A 101 13.53 2.02 -21.91
N GLU A 102 13.13 2.67 -23.02
CA GLU A 102 13.98 3.63 -23.74
C GLU A 102 14.26 4.90 -22.95
N LYS A 103 13.33 5.26 -22.05
CA LYS A 103 13.45 6.44 -21.20
C LYS A 103 13.79 6.11 -19.75
N GLY A 104 13.97 4.82 -19.43
CA GLY A 104 14.21 4.38 -18.06
C GLY A 104 13.01 4.54 -17.12
N HIS A 105 11.82 4.81 -17.65
CA HIS A 105 10.61 4.97 -16.85
C HIS A 105 10.18 3.62 -16.27
N TRP A 106 9.78 3.62 -15.01
CA TRP A 106 9.33 2.44 -14.30
C TRP A 106 8.17 2.76 -13.34
N CYS A 107 7.44 1.74 -12.94
CA CYS A 107 6.30 1.88 -12.03
C CYS A 107 6.27 0.75 -11.01
N TRP A 108 5.67 0.99 -9.86
CA TRP A 108 5.26 -0.08 -8.97
C TRP A 108 4.11 -0.85 -9.58
N THR A 109 4.14 -2.19 -9.49
CA THR A 109 3.08 -3.03 -10.04
C THR A 109 2.05 -3.40 -8.98
N ALA A 110 0.80 -3.49 -9.43
CA ALA A 110 -0.34 -3.91 -8.61
C ALA A 110 -1.18 -4.95 -9.34
N TRP A 111 -1.90 -5.77 -8.60
CA TRP A 111 -2.84 -6.74 -9.13
C TRP A 111 -4.05 -6.08 -9.78
N GLY A 112 -4.92 -6.88 -10.44
CA GLY A 112 -6.13 -6.36 -11.05
C GLY A 112 -5.85 -5.23 -12.03
N ASP A 113 -4.98 -5.46 -13.02
CA ASP A 113 -4.57 -4.47 -14.02
C ASP A 113 -4.13 -3.12 -13.41
N GLY A 114 -3.48 -3.18 -12.25
CA GLY A 114 -2.95 -2.01 -11.55
C GLY A 114 -3.93 -1.34 -10.58
N PHE A 115 -5.16 -1.81 -10.42
CA PHE A 115 -6.14 -1.23 -9.49
C PHE A 115 -6.16 -1.88 -8.11
N GLY A 116 -5.79 -3.15 -8.03
CA GLY A 116 -5.78 -3.92 -6.80
C GLY A 116 -4.59 -3.65 -5.89
N ASP A 117 -4.34 -4.57 -4.98
CA ASP A 117 -3.24 -4.47 -4.02
C ASP A 117 -1.88 -4.40 -4.71
N TRP A 118 -0.96 -3.64 -4.09
CA TRP A 118 0.43 -3.59 -4.53
C TRP A 118 1.08 -4.96 -4.48
N ARG A 119 1.77 -5.34 -5.56
CA ARG A 119 2.38 -6.64 -5.71
C ARG A 119 3.63 -6.74 -4.83
N LYS A 120 3.56 -7.57 -3.80
CA LYS A 120 4.65 -7.81 -2.87
C LYS A 120 5.59 -8.89 -3.39
N CYS A 121 6.86 -8.85 -2.93
CA CYS A 121 7.89 -9.81 -3.32
C CYS A 121 8.93 -10.02 -2.21
N LYS A 122 9.59 -11.16 -2.30
CA LYS A 122 10.80 -11.49 -1.52
C LYS A 122 12.06 -11.48 -2.38
N GLY A 123 11.89 -11.54 -3.70
CA GLY A 123 12.97 -11.53 -4.66
C GLY A 123 12.49 -11.28 -6.08
N LYS A 124 13.43 -10.94 -6.98
CA LYS A 124 13.16 -10.54 -8.37
C LYS A 124 12.31 -11.55 -9.14
N GLY A 125 12.52 -12.86 -8.95
CA GLY A 125 11.79 -13.90 -9.68
C GLY A 125 10.28 -13.89 -9.44
N GLU A 126 9.81 -13.30 -8.33
CA GLU A 126 8.38 -13.17 -8.04
C GLU A 126 7.73 -11.98 -8.78
N CYS A 127 8.56 -11.14 -9.41
CA CYS A 127 8.11 -9.92 -10.09
C CYS A 127 8.06 -10.04 -11.60
N GLU A 128 8.21 -11.24 -12.15
CA GLU A 128 8.02 -11.44 -13.59
C GLU A 128 6.66 -10.92 -14.04
N PRO A 129 6.58 -10.25 -15.22
CA PRO A 129 5.32 -9.74 -15.74
C PRO A 129 4.27 -10.83 -15.89
N VAL A 130 3.06 -10.57 -15.39
CA VAL A 130 1.91 -11.49 -15.44
C VAL A 130 0.66 -10.75 -15.92
N LYS A 131 -0.27 -11.48 -16.53
CA LYS A 131 -1.42 -10.89 -17.24
C LYS A 131 -2.37 -10.03 -16.38
N ASN A 132 -2.48 -10.32 -15.07
CA ASN A 132 -3.39 -9.62 -14.18
C ASN A 132 -2.68 -8.62 -13.27
N ALA A 133 -1.45 -8.26 -13.59
CA ALA A 133 -0.72 -7.22 -12.88
C ALA A 133 -0.17 -6.22 -13.89
N ALA A 134 -0.23 -4.96 -13.53
CA ALA A 134 0.24 -3.85 -14.35
C ALA A 134 0.77 -2.72 -13.48
N CYS A 135 1.26 -1.66 -14.10
CA CYS A 135 1.56 -0.41 -13.40
C CYS A 135 0.39 0.03 -12.54
N GLY A 136 0.65 0.37 -11.30
CA GLY A 136 -0.39 0.79 -10.37
C GLY A 136 -1.15 1.98 -10.89
N GLN A 137 -2.47 1.83 -11.03
CA GLN A 137 -3.36 2.94 -11.40
C GLN A 137 -3.50 3.91 -10.22
N GLY A 138 -3.60 5.18 -10.53
CA GLY A 138 -3.71 6.22 -9.51
C GLY A 138 -3.25 7.53 -10.09
N ASN A 139 -2.06 7.96 -9.78
CA ASN A 139 -1.50 9.22 -10.27
C ASN A 139 -0.49 9.04 -11.42
N CYS A 140 -0.32 7.85 -11.92
CA CYS A 140 0.62 7.55 -12.97
C CYS A 140 -0.01 7.73 -14.35
N GLU A 141 -0.16 8.96 -14.82
CA GLU A 141 -0.72 9.25 -16.14
C GLU A 141 0.12 8.66 -17.28
N LYS A 142 1.39 8.40 -17.04
CA LYS A 142 2.34 7.99 -18.08
C LYS A 142 3.26 6.89 -17.58
N CYS A 143 2.73 5.82 -17.03
CA CYS A 143 3.58 4.74 -16.58
C CYS A 143 4.82 5.21 -15.83
N GLY A 144 4.78 6.11 -15.09
CA GLY A 144 5.93 6.52 -14.57
C GLY A 144 5.96 7.61 -13.83
N CYS A 145 5.62 7.48 -13.14
CA CYS A 145 6.04 8.24 -12.10
C CYS A 145 7.50 8.53 -12.27
N SER A 146 7.72 9.42 -13.13
CA SER A 146 8.90 10.29 -13.30
C SER A 146 10.30 9.70 -13.12
N CYS A 147 11.02 9.80 -14.11
CA CYS A 147 12.41 10.17 -13.93
C CYS A 147 12.51 11.60 -13.43
#